data_6d1c2cd788fee13821c73d3947926494
#
_entry.id   6d1c2cd788fee13821c73d3947926494
#
_cell.length_a   1.000
_cell.length_b   1.000
_cell.length_c   1.000
_cell.angle_alpha   90.00
_cell.angle_beta   90.00
_cell.angle_gamma   90.00
#
_symmetry.space_group_name_H-M   'P 1'
#
loop_
_entity.id
_entity.type
_entity.pdbx_description
1 polymer ?
#
loop_
_entity_poly.entity_id
_entity_poly.type
_entity_poly.pdbx_seq_one_letter_code
_entity_poly.pdbx_strand_id
1 'polypeptide(L)'
;MTDMTIYAIFRSRSQSLDFAERLHSYGVPAETQPTPKEAGIGCGLCVCFDSRVLHVAKAVLRLGRYSAFKGFFKMDYVGGRRTMFPVT
;
A
#
# COMPACT_ATOMS: atom_id res chain seq x y z
N MET A 1 -5.84 20.01 7.93
CA MET A 1 -5.10 18.79 8.12
C MET A 1 -5.31 17.81 6.97
N THR A 2 -4.25 17.39 6.37
CA THR A 2 -4.35 16.50 5.22
C THR A 2 -4.02 15.08 5.61
N ASP A 3 -4.86 14.18 5.17
CA ASP A 3 -4.59 12.76 5.31
C ASP A 3 -3.65 12.33 4.20
N MET A 4 -2.82 11.38 4.52
CA MET A 4 -1.84 10.88 3.60
C MET A 4 -2.29 9.54 3.04
N THR A 5 -2.10 9.33 1.75
CA THR A 5 -2.37 8.05 1.13
C THR A 5 -1.16 7.14 1.30
N ILE A 6 -1.41 5.94 1.77
CA ILE A 6 -0.37 4.92 1.90
C ILE A 6 -0.54 3.92 0.77
N TYR A 7 0.58 3.51 0.19
CA TYR A 7 0.63 2.52 -0.88
C TYR A 7 1.29 1.26 -0.33
N ALA A 8 0.53 0.17 -0.29
CA ALA A 8 1.08 -1.14 0.10
C ALA A 8 1.48 -1.84 -1.19
N ILE A 9 2.75 -2.05 -1.38
CA ILE A 9 3.29 -2.57 -2.63
C ILE A 9 3.69 -4.03 -2.49
N PHE A 10 3.25 -4.83 -3.45
CA PHE A 10 3.51 -6.27 -3.51
C PHE A 10 4.11 -6.60 -4.86
N ARG A 11 4.88 -7.68 -4.92
CA ARG A 11 5.36 -8.20 -6.19
C ARG A 11 4.40 -9.19 -6.82
N SER A 12 3.33 -9.51 -6.13
CA SER A 12 2.33 -10.47 -6.61
C SER A 12 0.99 -9.78 -6.72
N ARG A 13 0.41 -9.81 -7.91
CA ARG A 13 -0.92 -9.25 -8.13
C ARG A 13 -1.96 -9.94 -7.26
N SER A 14 -1.87 -11.27 -7.14
CA SER A 14 -2.83 -12.02 -6.35
C SER A 14 -2.73 -11.65 -4.87
N GLN A 15 -1.52 -11.38 -4.37
CA GLN A 15 -1.37 -10.96 -2.98
C GLN A 15 -1.91 -9.56 -2.76
N SER A 16 -1.73 -8.65 -3.74
CA SER A 16 -2.33 -7.32 -3.65
C SER A 16 -3.85 -7.43 -3.52
N LEU A 17 -4.46 -8.23 -4.36
CA LEU A 17 -5.91 -8.40 -4.34
C LEU A 17 -6.38 -9.06 -3.04
N ASP A 18 -5.66 -10.05 -2.57
CA ASP A 18 -6.00 -10.72 -1.32
C ASP A 18 -5.90 -9.76 -0.13
N PHE A 19 -4.86 -8.95 -0.11
CA PHE A 19 -4.67 -7.98 0.97
C PHE A 19 -5.80 -6.95 0.99
N ALA A 20 -6.17 -6.43 -0.18
CA ALA A 20 -7.28 -5.47 -0.28
C ALA A 20 -8.57 -6.09 0.22
N GLU A 21 -8.84 -7.33 -0.17
CA GLU A 21 -10.04 -8.02 0.22
C GLU A 21 -10.06 -8.26 1.73
N ARG A 22 -8.93 -8.62 2.29
CA ARG A 22 -8.83 -8.84 3.74
C ARG A 22 -9.04 -7.54 4.51
N LEU A 23 -8.50 -6.44 4.02
CA LEU A 23 -8.76 -5.13 4.64
C LEU A 23 -10.25 -4.81 4.63
N HIS A 24 -10.90 -5.04 3.50
CA HIS A 24 -12.34 -4.82 3.39
C HIS A 24 -13.12 -5.66 4.40
N SER A 25 -12.68 -6.88 4.64
CA SER A 25 -13.36 -7.76 5.58
C SER A 25 -13.27 -7.24 7.01
N TYR A 26 -12.29 -6.39 7.30
CA TYR A 26 -12.17 -5.74 8.60
C TYR A 26 -12.79 -4.34 8.59
N GLY A 27 -13.50 -3.99 7.53
CA GLY A 27 -14.13 -2.69 7.45
C GLY A 27 -13.19 -1.54 7.13
N VAL A 28 -12.00 -1.84 6.63
CA VAL A 28 -11.01 -0.82 6.30
C VAL A 28 -11.19 -0.39 4.84
N PRO A 29 -11.46 0.90 4.59
CA PRO A 29 -11.53 1.38 3.20
C PRO A 29 -10.18 1.25 2.53
N ALA A 30 -10.14 0.61 1.39
CA ALA A 30 -8.92 0.42 0.62
C ALA A 30 -9.28 0.25 -0.85
N GLU A 31 -8.36 0.66 -1.72
CA GLU A 31 -8.55 0.56 -3.15
C GLU A 31 -7.33 -0.08 -3.78
N THR A 32 -7.56 -0.83 -4.85
CA THR A 32 -6.46 -1.29 -5.68
C THR A 32 -6.30 -0.32 -6.82
N GLN A 33 -5.06 0.00 -7.16
CA GLN A 33 -4.77 0.86 -8.30
C GLN A 33 -3.43 0.47 -8.91
N PRO A 34 -3.14 0.97 -10.11
CA PRO A 34 -1.86 0.68 -10.73
C PRO A 34 -0.72 1.14 -9.83
N THR A 35 0.30 0.31 -9.71
CA THR A 35 1.47 0.68 -8.91
C THR A 35 2.18 1.84 -9.60
N PRO A 36 2.45 2.94 -8.88
CA PRO A 36 3.17 4.05 -9.47
C PRO A 36 4.56 3.63 -9.91
N LYS A 37 4.96 4.08 -11.09
CA LYS A 37 6.29 3.74 -11.61
C LYS A 37 7.40 4.31 -10.73
N GLU A 38 7.09 5.36 -9.97
CA GLU A 38 8.05 5.97 -9.06
C GLU A 38 8.51 5.00 -7.97
N ALA A 39 7.73 3.96 -7.72
CA ALA A 39 8.13 2.96 -6.73
C ALA A 39 9.31 2.12 -7.20
N GLY A 40 9.45 1.93 -8.51
CA GLY A 40 10.53 1.14 -9.09
C GLY A 40 10.46 -0.34 -8.75
N ILE A 41 9.44 -0.78 -8.05
CA ILE A 41 9.27 -2.16 -7.62
C ILE A 41 7.79 -2.51 -7.66
N GLY A 42 7.51 -3.79 -7.51
CA GLY A 42 6.14 -4.25 -7.39
C GLY A 42 5.57 -4.78 -8.69
N CYS A 43 4.38 -5.30 -8.60
CA CYS A 43 3.62 -5.73 -9.76
C CYS A 43 2.79 -4.54 -10.26
N GLY A 44 1.94 -4.77 -11.24
CA GLY A 44 1.12 -3.69 -11.79
C GLY A 44 0.00 -3.20 -10.89
N LEU A 45 -0.17 -3.77 -9.70
CA LEU A 45 -1.28 -3.45 -8.82
C LEU A 45 -0.81 -3.28 -7.39
N CYS A 46 -1.24 -2.19 -6.75
CA CYS A 46 -0.95 -1.96 -5.33
C CYS A 46 -2.23 -1.65 -4.58
N VAL A 47 -2.16 -1.61 -3.26
CA VAL A 47 -3.31 -1.35 -2.39
C VAL A 47 -3.10 -0.02 -1.71
N CYS A 48 -4.10 0.85 -1.78
CA CYS A 48 -4.01 2.21 -1.24
C CYS A 48 -5.06 2.42 -0.17
N PHE A 49 -4.66 3.14 0.87
CA PHE A 49 -5.57 3.47 1.98
C PHE A 49 -5.05 4.71 2.69
N ASP A 50 -5.89 5.24 3.56
CA ASP A 50 -5.55 6.43 4.34
C ASP A 50 -4.57 6.08 5.46
N SER A 51 -3.62 6.97 5.72
CA SER A 51 -2.61 6.75 6.74
C SER A 51 -3.21 6.53 8.14
N ARG A 52 -4.43 6.98 8.37
CA ARG A 52 -5.08 6.79 9.66
C ARG A 52 -5.34 5.33 9.99
N VAL A 53 -5.40 4.47 8.96
CA VAL A 53 -5.63 3.04 9.19
C VAL A 53 -4.37 2.20 9.00
N LEU A 54 -3.21 2.86 8.94
CA LEU A 54 -1.95 2.14 8.74
C LEU A 54 -1.71 1.09 9.83
N HIS A 55 -2.04 1.41 11.08
CA HIS A 55 -1.83 0.46 12.17
C HIS A 55 -2.68 -0.80 12.00
N VAL A 56 -3.90 -0.65 11.49
CA VAL A 56 -4.75 -1.81 11.21
C VAL A 56 -4.19 -2.59 10.04
N ALA A 57 -3.75 -1.88 9.00
CA ALA A 57 -3.18 -2.53 7.82
C ALA A 57 -1.95 -3.35 8.18
N LYS A 58 -1.11 -2.84 9.09
CA LYS A 58 0.06 -3.59 9.55
C LYS A 58 -0.33 -4.87 10.27
N ALA A 59 -1.36 -4.81 11.11
CA ALA A 59 -1.85 -5.98 11.81
C ALA A 59 -2.39 -7.03 10.84
N VAL A 60 -3.17 -6.58 9.87
CA VAL A 60 -3.74 -7.48 8.85
C VAL A 60 -2.63 -8.11 8.02
N LEU A 61 -1.61 -7.32 7.70
CA LEU A 61 -0.47 -7.83 6.94
C LEU A 61 0.19 -9.00 7.65
N ARG A 62 0.38 -8.87 8.95
CA ARG A 62 1.02 -9.94 9.73
C ARG A 62 0.19 -11.21 9.74
N LEU A 63 -1.13 -11.08 9.75
CA LEU A 63 -2.01 -12.24 9.75
C LEU A 63 -1.94 -13.00 8.42
N GLY A 64 -1.74 -12.29 7.33
CA GLY A 64 -1.82 -12.86 6.00
C GLY A 64 -0.56 -13.53 5.49
N ARG A 65 0.59 -13.26 6.10
CA ARG A 65 1.88 -13.83 5.68
C ARG A 65 2.17 -13.64 4.20
N TYR A 66 2.20 -12.38 3.79
CA TYR A 66 2.38 -12.04 2.37
C TYR A 66 3.86 -12.05 2.00
N SER A 67 4.29 -13.12 1.32
CA SER A 67 5.69 -13.30 0.94
C SER A 67 6.16 -12.27 -0.08
N ALA A 68 5.26 -11.73 -0.87
CA ALA A 68 5.62 -10.79 -1.92
C ALA A 68 5.51 -9.33 -1.49
N PHE A 69 5.25 -9.06 -0.22
CA PHE A 69 5.12 -7.70 0.29
C PHE A 69 6.46 -6.96 0.23
N LYS A 70 6.45 -5.76 -0.32
CA LYS A 70 7.67 -4.96 -0.47
C LYS A 70 7.73 -3.76 0.47
N GLY A 71 6.61 -3.32 1.00
CA GLY A 71 6.60 -2.23 1.96
C GLY A 71 5.40 -1.31 1.81
N PHE A 72 5.25 -0.46 2.81
CA PHE A 72 4.28 0.63 2.78
C PHE A 72 5.03 1.89 2.37
N PHE A 73 4.45 2.66 1.47
CA PHE A 73 5.10 3.85 0.92
C PHE A 73 4.13 5.02 0.93
N LYS A 74 4.69 6.21 0.89
CA LYS A 74 3.93 7.44 0.67
C LYS A 74 4.49 8.13 -0.56
N MET A 75 3.66 8.95 -1.19
CA MET A 75 4.07 9.76 -2.33
C MET A 75 4.29 11.20 -1.86
N ASP A 76 5.38 11.80 -2.28
CA ASP A 76 5.65 13.19 -1.95
C ASP A 76 6.35 13.83 -3.14
N TYR A 77 6.52 15.14 -3.08
CA TYR A 77 7.21 15.88 -4.13
C TYR A 77 8.54 16.37 -3.59
N VAL A 78 9.61 16.06 -4.32
CA VAL A 78 10.95 16.51 -3.97
C VAL A 78 11.55 17.14 -5.23
N GLY A 79 11.87 18.41 -5.15
CA GLY A 79 12.41 19.12 -6.30
C GLY A 79 11.46 19.13 -7.49
N GLY A 80 10.16 19.20 -7.23
CA GLY A 80 9.14 19.19 -8.28
C GLY A 80 8.84 17.82 -8.87
N ARG A 81 9.43 16.75 -8.31
CA ARG A 81 9.22 15.40 -8.81
C ARG A 81 8.46 14.55 -7.80
N ARG A 82 7.58 13.72 -8.31
CA ARG A 82 6.91 12.73 -7.48
C ARG A 82 7.92 11.68 -7.04
N THR A 83 7.97 11.41 -5.75
CA THR A 83 8.92 10.47 -5.17
C THR A 83 8.22 9.61 -4.14
N MET A 84 8.52 8.31 -4.15
CA MET A 84 7.96 7.38 -3.19
C MET A 84 8.93 7.18 -2.05
N PHE A 85 8.43 7.30 -0.82
CA PHE A 85 9.23 7.11 0.38
C PHE A 85 8.65 5.98 1.21
N PRO A 86 9.49 5.09 1.76
CA PRO A 86 8.98 4.06 2.66
C PRO A 86 8.49 4.69 3.96
N VAL A 87 7.43 4.09 4.51
CA VAL A 87 6.95 4.45 5.84
C VAL A 87 6.98 3.20 6.70
N THR A 88 7.21 3.39 7.98
CA THR A 88 7.32 2.25 8.90
C THR A 88 6.04 2.02 9.68
#